data_b03a5cf7ae3a5ef440dbddbb84b318b3
#
_entry.id   b03a5cf7ae3a5ef440dbddbb84b318b3
#
_cell.length_a   1.000
_cell.length_b   1.000
_cell.length_c   1.000
_cell.angle_alpha   90.00
_cell.angle_beta   90.00
_cell.angle_gamma   90.00
#
_symmetry.space_group_name_H-M   'P 1'
#
loop_
_entity.id
_entity.type
_entity.pdbx_description
1 polymer ?
#
loop_
_entity_poly.entity_id
_entity_poly.type
_entity_poly.pdbx_seq_one_letter_code
_entity_poly.pdbx_strand_id
1 'polypeptide(L)'
;MPYKPTEVTRGALENCISAYFDQTDDPSYAGFIRFLDTNADSESQLRQRYSIGEKTWEAINRRVTDDAYEDVFDHGTNPLPEISNALFREGQVSVIPTSHLHGAKEELTVLSILSYIIDNKIDDYDVDEHVKDTPLLVAVDEAHNYVSSPDTLRESYIVERARDAVKQGRKDKLGLFMITQNPEDIDGDILKQTNTNVLLGLREEVVQKVPSVPRGYEKDIANFGKGQAVVKAPDVEAVEVVGLPYCLTQHSN
;
A
#
# COMPACT_ATOMS: atom_id res chain seq x y z
N MET A 1 -13.26 -7.59 -16.45
CA MET A 1 -11.87 -7.96 -16.13
C MET A 1 -10.96 -6.83 -16.56
N PRO A 2 -10.22 -6.17 -15.68
CA PRO A 2 -9.20 -5.24 -16.10
C PRO A 2 -8.11 -6.02 -16.83
N TYR A 3 -7.90 -5.69 -18.08
CA TYR A 3 -6.92 -6.34 -18.96
C TYR A 3 -5.51 -6.08 -18.39
N LYS A 4 -4.78 -7.12 -17.98
CA LYS A 4 -3.36 -6.96 -17.64
C LYS A 4 -2.64 -6.37 -18.85
N PRO A 5 -1.86 -5.29 -18.69
CA PRO A 5 -1.10 -4.74 -19.80
C PRO A 5 -0.13 -5.80 -20.30
N THR A 6 0.06 -5.88 -21.62
CA THR A 6 1.18 -6.64 -22.15
C THR A 6 2.48 -5.96 -21.68
N GLU A 7 3.57 -6.73 -21.53
CA GLU A 7 4.89 -6.16 -21.20
C GLU A 7 5.29 -5.00 -22.13
N VAL A 8 4.91 -5.12 -23.40
CA VAL A 8 5.13 -4.07 -24.41
C VAL A 8 4.39 -2.77 -24.06
N THR A 9 3.13 -2.85 -23.64
CA THR A 9 2.35 -1.66 -23.28
C THR A 9 2.88 -1.02 -21.99
N ARG A 10 3.30 -1.84 -21.02
CA ARG A 10 3.89 -1.38 -19.77
C ARG A 10 5.19 -0.63 -20.04
N GLY A 11 6.13 -1.24 -20.75
CA GLY A 11 7.41 -0.61 -21.07
C GLY A 11 7.25 0.67 -21.91
N ALA A 12 6.27 0.71 -22.82
CA ALA A 12 5.97 1.90 -23.58
C ALA A 12 5.41 3.03 -22.69
N LEU A 13 4.55 2.71 -21.72
CA LEU A 13 4.03 3.69 -20.76
C LEU A 13 5.15 4.22 -19.83
N GLU A 14 6.01 3.35 -19.32
CA GLU A 14 7.18 3.73 -18.52
C GLU A 14 8.10 4.69 -19.29
N ASN A 15 8.34 4.44 -20.56
CA ASN A 15 9.09 5.33 -21.43
C ASN A 15 8.41 6.70 -21.61
N CYS A 16 7.08 6.72 -21.77
CA CYS A 16 6.33 7.99 -21.86
C CYS A 16 6.41 8.78 -20.56
N ILE A 17 6.29 8.13 -19.43
CA ILE A 17 6.40 8.76 -18.10
C ILE A 17 7.79 9.34 -17.93
N SER A 18 8.85 8.56 -18.14
CA SER A 18 10.23 9.04 -18.05
C SER A 18 10.50 10.23 -18.96
N ALA A 19 10.04 10.16 -20.21
CA ALA A 19 10.23 11.27 -21.16
C ALA A 19 9.45 12.54 -20.75
N TYR A 20 8.31 12.40 -20.06
CA TYR A 20 7.59 13.53 -19.52
C TYR A 20 8.33 14.16 -18.35
N PHE A 21 8.80 13.37 -17.39
CA PHE A 21 9.59 13.86 -16.26
C PHE A 21 10.90 14.54 -16.70
N ASP A 22 11.54 14.05 -17.77
CA ASP A 22 12.73 14.69 -18.34
C ASP A 22 12.47 16.07 -18.93
N GLN A 23 11.22 16.45 -19.19
CA GLN A 23 10.83 17.70 -19.85
C GLN A 23 10.19 18.74 -18.93
N THR A 24 9.94 18.42 -17.67
CA THR A 24 9.27 19.33 -16.75
C THR A 24 9.86 19.24 -15.35
N ASP A 25 10.03 20.38 -14.71
CA ASP A 25 10.43 20.49 -13.30
C ASP A 25 9.21 20.43 -12.34
N ASP A 26 7.99 20.53 -12.88
CA ASP A 26 6.73 20.50 -12.11
C ASP A 26 5.76 19.50 -12.76
N PRO A 27 5.96 18.20 -12.53
CA PRO A 27 5.14 17.15 -13.11
C PRO A 27 3.75 17.11 -12.47
N SER A 28 2.72 16.98 -13.31
CA SER A 28 1.33 16.80 -12.90
C SER A 28 0.64 15.81 -13.81
N TYR A 29 -0.44 15.18 -13.32
CA TYR A 29 -1.22 14.26 -14.13
C TYR A 29 -1.83 14.95 -15.36
N ALA A 30 -2.44 16.13 -15.19
CA ALA A 30 -2.98 16.92 -16.31
C ALA A 30 -1.89 17.34 -17.29
N GLY A 31 -0.68 17.61 -16.80
CA GLY A 31 0.51 17.85 -17.63
C GLY A 31 0.89 16.63 -18.46
N PHE A 32 0.88 15.45 -17.83
CA PHE A 32 1.17 14.19 -18.51
C PHE A 32 0.12 13.86 -19.60
N ILE A 33 -1.16 14.05 -19.32
CA ILE A 33 -2.22 13.87 -20.34
C ILE A 33 -2.01 14.80 -21.53
N ARG A 34 -1.73 16.10 -21.28
CA ARG A 34 -1.41 17.05 -22.37
C ARG A 34 -0.15 16.66 -23.15
N PHE A 35 0.86 16.13 -22.47
CA PHE A 35 2.07 15.61 -23.10
C PHE A 35 1.74 14.42 -24.03
N LEU A 36 0.89 13.50 -23.61
CA LEU A 36 0.43 12.41 -24.47
C LEU A 36 -0.36 12.94 -25.68
N ASP A 37 -1.31 13.86 -25.46
CA ASP A 37 -2.11 14.45 -26.55
C ASP A 37 -1.22 15.14 -27.59
N THR A 38 -0.20 15.87 -27.16
CA THR A 38 0.77 16.54 -28.04
C THR A 38 1.59 15.54 -28.87
N ASN A 39 1.82 14.34 -28.33
CA ASN A 39 2.57 13.27 -28.99
C ASN A 39 1.66 12.19 -29.63
N ALA A 40 0.38 12.47 -29.84
CA ALA A 40 -0.58 11.51 -30.38
C ALA A 40 -0.29 11.11 -31.84
N ASP A 41 0.33 11.98 -32.63
CA ASP A 41 0.71 11.68 -34.00
C ASP A 41 1.74 10.55 -34.05
N SER A 42 1.52 9.59 -34.94
CA SER A 42 2.43 8.47 -35.18
C SER A 42 3.85 8.91 -35.60
N GLU A 43 3.98 10.08 -36.18
CA GLU A 43 5.25 10.69 -36.60
C GLU A 43 5.91 11.50 -35.47
N SER A 44 5.31 11.59 -34.27
CA SER A 44 5.92 12.29 -33.14
C SER A 44 7.25 11.67 -32.75
N GLN A 45 8.18 12.52 -32.30
CA GLN A 45 9.53 12.08 -31.90
C GLN A 45 9.47 11.05 -30.77
N LEU A 46 8.52 11.19 -29.85
CA LEU A 46 8.32 10.27 -28.74
C LEU A 46 7.96 8.87 -29.25
N ARG A 47 6.94 8.77 -30.11
CA ARG A 47 6.47 7.49 -30.63
C ARG A 47 7.50 6.80 -31.52
N GLN A 48 8.22 7.58 -32.32
CA GLN A 48 9.33 7.06 -33.15
C GLN A 48 10.50 6.57 -32.30
N ARG A 49 10.93 7.37 -31.31
CA ARG A 49 12.05 7.03 -30.43
C ARG A 49 11.85 5.69 -29.72
N TYR A 50 10.64 5.44 -29.24
CA TYR A 50 10.32 4.22 -28.47
C TYR A 50 9.56 3.18 -29.29
N SER A 51 9.41 3.36 -30.60
CA SER A 51 8.71 2.45 -31.51
C SER A 51 7.28 2.12 -31.07
N ILE A 52 6.53 3.12 -30.60
CA ILE A 52 5.18 2.94 -30.06
C ILE A 52 4.15 2.94 -31.19
N GLY A 53 3.67 1.77 -31.54
CA GLY A 53 2.62 1.59 -32.56
C GLY A 53 1.23 2.02 -32.08
N GLU A 54 0.29 2.21 -33.02
CA GLU A 54 -1.05 2.74 -32.76
C GLU A 54 -1.81 1.96 -31.67
N LYS A 55 -1.85 0.64 -31.77
CA LYS A 55 -2.55 -0.19 -30.78
C LYS A 55 -1.99 -0.05 -29.36
N THR A 56 -0.67 0.12 -29.26
CA THR A 56 -0.01 0.33 -27.96
C THR A 56 -0.34 1.71 -27.42
N TRP A 57 -0.35 2.72 -28.30
CA TRP A 57 -0.72 4.09 -27.96
C TRP A 57 -2.16 4.20 -27.45
N GLU A 58 -3.12 3.63 -28.18
CA GLU A 58 -4.52 3.54 -27.74
C GLU A 58 -4.66 2.81 -26.40
N ALA A 59 -3.86 1.76 -26.19
CA ALA A 59 -3.86 1.02 -24.95
C ALA A 59 -3.28 1.82 -23.78
N ILE A 60 -2.29 2.68 -24.00
CA ILE A 60 -1.74 3.64 -23.01
C ILE A 60 -2.84 4.65 -22.68
N ASN A 61 -3.37 5.36 -23.66
CA ASN A 61 -4.38 6.40 -23.44
C ASN A 61 -5.57 5.88 -22.63
N ARG A 62 -6.14 4.75 -23.02
CA ARG A 62 -7.25 4.15 -22.29
C ARG A 62 -6.94 3.82 -20.83
N ARG A 63 -5.68 3.55 -20.49
CA ARG A 63 -5.28 3.21 -19.11
C ARG A 63 -5.01 4.42 -18.25
N VAL A 64 -4.49 5.47 -18.84
CA VAL A 64 -4.15 6.67 -18.10
C VAL A 64 -5.32 7.65 -18.00
N THR A 65 -6.35 7.50 -18.84
CA THR A 65 -7.56 8.34 -18.80
C THR A 65 -8.57 7.71 -17.83
N ASP A 66 -8.41 7.99 -16.55
CA ASP A 66 -9.31 7.56 -15.47
C ASP A 66 -9.49 8.73 -14.50
N ASP A 67 -10.72 9.12 -14.23
CA ASP A 67 -11.05 10.24 -13.32
C ASP A 67 -10.41 10.05 -11.92
N ALA A 68 -10.19 8.79 -11.53
CA ALA A 68 -9.51 8.49 -10.27
C ALA A 68 -8.08 9.02 -10.19
N TYR A 69 -7.37 9.08 -11.31
CA TYR A 69 -5.99 9.62 -11.33
C TYR A 69 -5.99 11.13 -11.12
N GLU A 70 -6.89 11.87 -11.79
CA GLU A 70 -7.00 13.31 -11.60
C GLU A 70 -7.34 13.65 -10.15
N ASP A 71 -8.31 12.95 -9.57
CA ASP A 71 -8.72 13.16 -8.18
C ASP A 71 -7.63 12.85 -7.16
N VAL A 72 -6.71 11.94 -7.45
CA VAL A 72 -5.66 11.54 -6.51
C VAL A 72 -4.37 12.35 -6.72
N PHE A 73 -3.96 12.58 -7.98
CA PHE A 73 -2.65 13.15 -8.25
C PHE A 73 -2.65 14.67 -8.43
N ASP A 74 -3.72 15.27 -8.96
CA ASP A 74 -3.79 16.71 -9.20
C ASP A 74 -4.78 17.44 -8.27
N HIS A 75 -5.45 16.72 -7.38
CA HIS A 75 -6.48 17.30 -6.50
C HIS A 75 -5.90 18.16 -5.39
N GLY A 76 -4.64 18.25 -5.27
CA GLY A 76 -4.12 18.84 -4.07
C GLY A 76 -3.26 20.05 -4.27
N THR A 77 -3.40 20.86 -3.28
CA THR A 77 -2.48 21.94 -2.99
C THR A 77 -1.32 21.48 -2.09
N ASN A 78 -1.30 20.22 -1.68
CA ASN A 78 -0.35 19.70 -0.69
C ASN A 78 0.16 18.30 -1.10
N PRO A 79 1.11 18.20 -2.03
CA PRO A 79 1.75 16.93 -2.38
C PRO A 79 2.47 16.32 -1.17
N LEU A 80 2.57 14.99 -1.13
CA LEU A 80 3.17 14.26 0.00
C LEU A 80 4.55 14.80 0.42
N PRO A 81 5.49 15.13 -0.50
CA PRO A 81 6.78 15.71 -0.11
C PRO A 81 6.66 17.02 0.67
N GLU A 82 5.71 17.88 0.33
CA GLU A 82 5.53 19.17 1.02
C GLU A 82 4.91 19.03 2.41
N ILE A 83 4.09 18.01 2.62
CA ILE A 83 3.42 17.76 3.91
C ILE A 83 4.10 16.68 4.74
N SER A 84 5.18 16.07 4.27
CA SER A 84 5.88 14.99 4.95
C SER A 84 6.27 15.37 6.38
N ASN A 85 6.81 16.58 6.59
CA ASN A 85 7.13 17.13 7.90
C ASN A 85 5.92 17.30 8.83
N ALA A 86 4.71 17.40 8.30
CA ALA A 86 3.49 17.49 9.10
C ALA A 86 2.90 16.12 9.41
N LEU A 87 3.07 15.14 8.50
CA LEU A 87 2.54 13.80 8.64
C LEU A 87 3.44 12.88 9.47
N PHE A 88 4.76 12.99 9.30
CA PHE A 88 5.74 12.05 9.86
C PHE A 88 6.60 12.76 10.89
N ARG A 89 6.19 12.73 12.16
CA ARG A 89 6.94 13.27 13.29
C ARG A 89 7.08 12.25 14.39
N GLU A 90 8.22 12.25 15.04
CA GLU A 90 8.44 11.41 16.20
C GLU A 90 7.41 11.69 17.30
N GLY A 91 6.80 10.64 17.85
CA GLY A 91 5.78 10.72 18.87
C GLY A 91 4.39 11.20 18.40
N GLN A 92 4.18 11.37 17.10
CA GLN A 92 2.89 11.75 16.52
C GLN A 92 2.11 10.53 16.03
N VAL A 93 0.78 10.61 16.13
CA VAL A 93 -0.15 9.72 15.43
C VAL A 93 -0.83 10.53 14.32
N SER A 94 -0.58 10.14 13.08
CA SER A 94 -1.27 10.71 11.91
C SER A 94 -2.33 9.72 11.43
N VAL A 95 -3.57 10.16 11.34
CA VAL A 95 -4.69 9.34 10.87
C VAL A 95 -5.09 9.79 9.47
N ILE A 96 -5.08 8.86 8.53
CA ILE A 96 -5.48 9.09 7.14
C ILE A 96 -6.77 8.32 6.89
N PRO A 97 -7.94 8.98 6.95
CA PRO A 97 -9.21 8.31 6.77
C PRO A 97 -9.47 8.02 5.29
N THR A 98 -9.63 6.75 4.94
CA THR A 98 -9.99 6.30 3.58
C THR A 98 -11.46 5.93 3.44
N SER A 99 -12.23 5.93 4.52
CA SER A 99 -13.62 5.46 4.57
C SER A 99 -14.60 6.19 3.64
N HIS A 100 -14.24 7.37 3.17
CA HIS A 100 -15.01 8.17 2.20
C HIS A 100 -14.58 7.95 0.75
N LEU A 101 -13.48 7.22 0.54
CA LEU A 101 -12.95 6.85 -0.77
C LEU A 101 -13.47 5.47 -1.16
N HIS A 102 -13.61 5.22 -2.44
CA HIS A 102 -14.09 3.93 -2.94
C HIS A 102 -13.37 3.53 -4.22
N GLY A 103 -13.14 2.20 -4.38
CA GLY A 103 -12.58 1.61 -5.58
C GLY A 103 -11.19 2.16 -5.93
N ALA A 104 -11.00 2.55 -7.19
CA ALA A 104 -9.70 2.99 -7.68
C ALA A 104 -9.09 4.18 -6.90
N LYS A 105 -9.91 5.11 -6.40
CA LYS A 105 -9.42 6.26 -5.63
C LYS A 105 -8.84 5.83 -4.29
N GLU A 106 -9.49 4.92 -3.61
CA GLU A 106 -9.01 4.35 -2.35
C GLU A 106 -7.69 3.59 -2.56
N GLU A 107 -7.67 2.66 -3.53
CA GLU A 107 -6.49 1.88 -3.88
C GLU A 107 -5.29 2.77 -4.24
N LEU A 108 -5.49 3.78 -5.08
CA LEU A 108 -4.43 4.71 -5.50
C LEU A 108 -3.92 5.55 -4.33
N THR A 109 -4.81 6.03 -3.46
CA THR A 109 -4.42 6.81 -2.27
C THR A 109 -3.56 5.96 -1.33
N VAL A 110 -4.00 4.75 -1.01
CA VAL A 110 -3.25 3.82 -0.16
C VAL A 110 -1.90 3.47 -0.81
N LEU A 111 -1.89 3.14 -2.11
CA LEU A 111 -0.67 2.83 -2.84
C LEU A 111 0.31 4.02 -2.84
N SER A 112 -0.16 5.23 -3.10
CA SER A 112 0.70 6.42 -3.12
C SER A 112 1.36 6.67 -1.77
N ILE A 113 0.60 6.57 -0.68
CA ILE A 113 1.12 6.76 0.67
C ILE A 113 2.11 5.66 1.06
N LEU A 114 1.76 4.40 0.82
CA LEU A 114 2.64 3.27 1.12
C LEU A 114 3.92 3.31 0.29
N SER A 115 3.82 3.59 -1.02
CA SER A 115 4.99 3.73 -1.88
C SER A 115 5.88 4.87 -1.40
N TYR A 116 5.32 6.04 -1.13
CA TYR A 116 6.10 7.19 -0.63
C TYR A 116 6.86 6.85 0.66
N ILE A 117 6.20 6.23 1.63
CA ILE A 117 6.85 5.84 2.88
C ILE A 117 7.93 4.79 2.63
N ILE A 118 7.62 3.74 1.87
CA ILE A 118 8.50 2.58 1.69
C ILE A 118 9.71 2.97 0.84
N ASP A 119 9.51 3.71 -0.25
CA ASP A 119 10.59 4.16 -1.12
C ASP A 119 11.57 5.05 -0.34
N ASN A 120 11.06 6.05 0.40
CA ASN A 120 11.92 6.91 1.22
C ASN A 120 12.57 6.20 2.40
N LYS A 121 12.04 5.07 2.86
CA LYS A 121 12.64 4.26 3.93
C LYS A 121 13.69 3.28 3.45
N ILE A 122 13.42 2.61 2.34
CA ILE A 122 14.23 1.47 1.87
C ILE A 122 15.30 1.91 0.89
N ASP A 123 15.01 2.87 0.02
CA ASP A 123 15.97 3.38 -0.95
C ASP A 123 17.03 4.27 -0.29
N ASP A 124 18.20 4.37 -0.92
CA ASP A 124 19.33 5.15 -0.44
C ASP A 124 19.66 6.34 -1.37
N TYR A 125 18.85 6.58 -2.40
CA TYR A 125 19.08 7.62 -3.38
C TYR A 125 17.83 8.46 -3.61
N ASP A 126 17.98 9.80 -3.63
CA ASP A 126 16.92 10.77 -3.88
C ASP A 126 15.70 10.59 -2.94
N VAL A 127 15.98 10.45 -1.64
CA VAL A 127 14.98 10.22 -0.62
C VAL A 127 14.67 11.47 0.20
N ASP A 128 13.47 11.53 0.76
CA ASP A 128 13.12 12.50 1.80
C ASP A 128 13.83 12.11 3.11
N GLU A 129 14.91 12.81 3.45
CA GLU A 129 15.73 12.56 4.63
C GLU A 129 14.91 12.62 5.93
N HIS A 130 13.89 13.47 6.00
CA HIS A 130 13.02 13.54 7.15
C HIS A 130 12.23 12.24 7.34
N VAL A 131 11.66 11.69 6.26
CA VAL A 131 10.97 10.38 6.30
C VAL A 131 11.98 9.28 6.59
N LYS A 132 13.16 9.30 5.93
CA LYS A 132 14.23 8.31 6.11
C LYS A 132 14.62 8.16 7.57
N ASP A 133 14.83 9.26 8.26
CA ASP A 133 15.34 9.27 9.63
C ASP A 133 14.27 9.04 10.71
N THR A 134 13.03 9.42 10.45
CA THR A 134 11.93 9.29 11.42
C THR A 134 11.51 7.83 11.60
N PRO A 135 11.55 7.25 12.83
CA PRO A 135 10.99 5.93 13.07
C PRO A 135 9.48 5.91 12.79
N LEU A 136 9.01 5.02 11.92
CA LEU A 136 7.61 4.94 11.53
C LEU A 136 7.00 3.57 11.84
N LEU A 137 5.78 3.58 12.35
CA LEU A 137 4.91 2.42 12.43
C LEU A 137 3.65 2.72 11.60
N VAL A 138 3.51 2.03 10.49
CA VAL A 138 2.33 2.13 9.61
C VAL A 138 1.30 1.10 10.06
N ALA A 139 0.16 1.57 10.58
CA ALA A 139 -0.95 0.71 10.94
C ALA A 139 -2.00 0.73 9.81
N VAL A 140 -2.34 -0.44 9.30
CA VAL A 140 -3.34 -0.63 8.24
C VAL A 140 -4.52 -1.37 8.83
N ASP A 141 -5.64 -0.68 8.97
CA ASP A 141 -6.90 -1.27 9.42
C ASP A 141 -7.60 -1.98 8.26
N GLU A 142 -8.32 -3.07 8.55
CA GLU A 142 -8.93 -3.97 7.57
C GLU A 142 -7.94 -4.35 6.43
N ALA A 143 -6.73 -4.71 6.83
CA ALA A 143 -5.60 -4.93 5.92
C ALA A 143 -5.88 -5.94 4.80
N HIS A 144 -6.84 -6.86 5.00
CA HIS A 144 -7.26 -7.81 3.97
C HIS A 144 -7.84 -7.13 2.72
N ASN A 145 -8.30 -5.87 2.81
CA ASN A 145 -8.77 -5.12 1.65
C ASN A 145 -7.62 -4.67 0.73
N TYR A 146 -6.38 -4.63 1.23
CA TYR A 146 -5.23 -4.07 0.51
C TYR A 146 -4.13 -5.09 0.25
N VAL A 147 -3.95 -6.06 1.12
CA VAL A 147 -2.82 -7.01 1.06
C VAL A 147 -3.27 -8.47 0.94
N SER A 148 -4.40 -8.71 0.31
CA SER A 148 -4.88 -10.02 -0.11
C SER A 148 -4.21 -10.50 -1.41
N SER A 149 -4.57 -11.70 -1.88
CA SER A 149 -4.14 -12.17 -3.20
C SER A 149 -4.63 -11.21 -4.29
N PRO A 150 -3.72 -10.58 -5.06
CA PRO A 150 -4.10 -9.48 -5.93
C PRO A 150 -4.81 -9.95 -7.20
N ASP A 151 -5.93 -9.32 -7.52
CA ASP A 151 -6.68 -9.53 -8.77
C ASP A 151 -6.36 -8.44 -9.82
N THR A 152 -5.90 -7.27 -9.39
CA THR A 152 -5.55 -6.13 -10.23
C THR A 152 -4.05 -5.82 -10.17
N LEU A 153 -3.57 -5.00 -11.11
CA LEU A 153 -2.19 -4.51 -11.06
C LEU A 153 -1.95 -3.60 -9.85
N ARG A 154 -2.91 -2.73 -9.52
CA ARG A 154 -2.81 -1.83 -8.37
C ARG A 154 -2.66 -2.60 -7.07
N GLU A 155 -3.52 -3.59 -6.87
CA GLU A 155 -3.40 -4.50 -5.72
C GLU A 155 -2.05 -5.22 -5.70
N SER A 156 -1.55 -5.68 -6.86
CA SER A 156 -0.22 -6.31 -6.95
C SER A 156 0.88 -5.39 -6.46
N TYR A 157 0.85 -4.11 -6.79
CA TYR A 157 1.82 -3.12 -6.31
C TYR A 157 1.70 -2.88 -4.81
N ILE A 158 0.48 -2.77 -4.27
CA ILE A 158 0.27 -2.62 -2.81
C ILE A 158 0.86 -3.82 -2.07
N VAL A 159 0.56 -5.03 -2.53
CA VAL A 159 1.06 -6.27 -1.93
C VAL A 159 2.59 -6.34 -2.03
N GLU A 160 3.19 -5.96 -3.16
CA GLU A 160 4.63 -5.91 -3.35
C GLU A 160 5.29 -4.95 -2.36
N ARG A 161 4.78 -3.71 -2.23
CA ARG A 161 5.28 -2.73 -1.25
C ARG A 161 5.13 -3.21 0.20
N ALA A 162 4.01 -3.81 0.54
CA ALA A 162 3.83 -4.39 1.86
C ALA A 162 4.84 -5.53 2.13
N ARG A 163 5.13 -6.38 1.14
CA ARG A 163 6.17 -7.42 1.25
C ARG A 163 7.56 -6.81 1.48
N ASP A 164 7.90 -5.74 0.78
CA ASP A 164 9.18 -5.04 0.96
C ASP A 164 9.28 -4.45 2.36
N ALA A 165 8.21 -3.81 2.85
CA ALA A 165 8.16 -3.27 4.20
C ALA A 165 8.38 -4.34 5.27
N VAL A 166 7.73 -5.50 5.17
CA VAL A 166 7.91 -6.58 6.19
C VAL A 166 9.28 -7.26 6.09
N LYS A 167 9.90 -7.31 4.89
CA LYS A 167 11.22 -7.92 4.68
C LYS A 167 12.37 -7.04 5.16
N GLN A 168 12.31 -5.77 4.86
CA GLN A 168 13.45 -4.85 4.95
C GLN A 168 13.24 -3.77 6.01
N GLY A 169 12.00 -3.40 6.30
CA GLY A 169 11.66 -2.21 7.09
C GLY A 169 12.34 -2.14 8.47
N ARG A 170 12.61 -3.28 9.13
CA ARG A 170 13.21 -3.28 10.48
C ARG A 170 14.55 -2.54 10.54
N LYS A 171 15.43 -2.72 9.55
CA LYS A 171 16.74 -2.04 9.52
C LYS A 171 16.61 -0.54 9.25
N ASP A 172 15.52 -0.14 8.58
CA ASP A 172 15.25 1.22 8.15
C ASP A 172 14.22 1.93 9.07
N LYS A 173 14.06 1.44 10.30
CA LYS A 173 13.14 2.00 11.32
C LYS A 173 11.69 2.06 10.82
N LEU A 174 11.26 1.11 10.00
CA LEU A 174 9.89 0.97 9.51
C LEU A 174 9.25 -0.30 10.09
N GLY A 175 8.12 -0.14 10.78
CA GLY A 175 7.25 -1.23 11.19
C GLY A 175 5.94 -1.21 10.40
N LEU A 176 5.41 -2.39 10.06
CA LEU A 176 4.08 -2.54 9.49
C LEU A 176 3.20 -3.30 10.50
N PHE A 177 2.07 -2.71 10.86
CA PHE A 177 1.08 -3.28 11.76
C PHE A 177 -0.24 -3.48 11.01
N MET A 178 -0.60 -4.73 10.75
CA MET A 178 -1.81 -5.08 10.01
C MET A 178 -2.89 -5.54 10.97
N ILE A 179 -4.08 -4.95 10.85
CA ILE A 179 -5.28 -5.30 11.61
C ILE A 179 -6.26 -5.92 10.62
N THR A 180 -6.78 -7.09 10.93
CA THR A 180 -7.74 -7.77 10.05
C THR A 180 -8.67 -8.70 10.83
N GLN A 181 -9.90 -8.82 10.34
CA GLN A 181 -10.85 -9.81 10.79
C GLN A 181 -10.79 -11.10 9.95
N ASN A 182 -10.17 -11.03 8.76
CA ASN A 182 -10.04 -12.14 7.83
C ASN A 182 -8.55 -12.44 7.54
N PRO A 183 -7.80 -12.97 8.52
CA PRO A 183 -6.36 -13.20 8.34
C PRO A 183 -6.05 -14.27 7.27
N GLU A 184 -7.00 -15.13 6.93
CA GLU A 184 -6.86 -16.12 5.85
C GLU A 184 -6.80 -15.49 4.46
N ASP A 185 -7.29 -14.26 4.30
CA ASP A 185 -7.28 -13.53 3.03
C ASP A 185 -5.98 -12.75 2.81
N ILE A 186 -5.18 -12.54 3.86
CA ILE A 186 -3.88 -11.87 3.75
C ILE A 186 -2.91 -12.72 2.93
N ASP A 187 -2.12 -12.05 2.07
CA ASP A 187 -1.10 -12.71 1.27
C ASP A 187 -0.16 -13.58 2.12
N GLY A 188 0.01 -14.83 1.69
CA GLY A 188 0.72 -15.84 2.47
C GLY A 188 2.21 -15.54 2.71
N ASP A 189 2.85 -14.76 1.84
CA ASP A 189 4.25 -14.39 2.00
C ASP A 189 4.41 -13.24 3.01
N ILE A 190 3.42 -12.34 3.08
CA ILE A 190 3.36 -11.32 4.11
C ILE A 190 3.16 -11.98 5.49
N LEU A 191 2.17 -12.89 5.61
CA LEU A 191 1.90 -13.59 6.87
C LEU A 191 3.11 -14.37 7.38
N LYS A 192 3.84 -15.07 6.51
CA LYS A 192 5.05 -15.84 6.90
C LYS A 192 6.17 -14.97 7.44
N GLN A 193 6.22 -13.71 7.04
CA GLN A 193 7.26 -12.77 7.46
C GLN A 193 6.85 -11.89 8.64
N THR A 194 5.56 -11.94 9.02
CA THR A 194 5.07 -11.26 10.21
C THR A 194 5.65 -11.91 11.46
N ASN A 195 6.49 -11.19 12.17
CA ASN A 195 7.22 -11.71 13.33
C ASN A 195 6.35 -11.84 14.59
N THR A 196 5.47 -10.87 14.84
CA THR A 196 4.61 -10.84 16.02
C THR A 196 3.15 -10.93 15.60
N ASN A 197 2.43 -11.87 16.18
CA ASN A 197 1.01 -12.04 15.94
C ASN A 197 0.24 -11.85 17.25
N VAL A 198 -0.81 -11.04 17.19
CA VAL A 198 -1.78 -10.84 18.27
C VAL A 198 -3.11 -11.43 17.79
N LEU A 199 -3.46 -12.60 18.32
CA LEU A 199 -4.63 -13.37 17.91
C LEU A 199 -5.75 -13.16 18.92
N LEU A 200 -6.74 -12.39 18.54
CA LEU A 200 -7.99 -12.19 19.25
C LEU A 200 -8.95 -13.36 18.97
N GLY A 201 -10.18 -13.32 19.50
CA GLY A 201 -11.18 -14.33 19.20
C GLY A 201 -11.47 -14.44 17.70
N LEU A 202 -11.29 -15.64 17.15
CA LEU A 202 -11.53 -15.96 15.75
C LEU A 202 -12.54 -17.11 15.66
N ARG A 203 -13.30 -17.17 14.56
CA ARG A 203 -14.18 -18.33 14.30
C ARG A 203 -13.35 -19.60 14.13
N GLU A 204 -13.85 -20.73 14.60
CA GLU A 204 -13.14 -22.02 14.57
C GLU A 204 -12.66 -22.40 13.16
N GLU A 205 -13.46 -22.15 12.14
CA GLU A 205 -13.13 -22.39 10.74
C GLU A 205 -11.98 -21.52 10.22
N VAL A 206 -11.80 -20.33 10.78
CA VAL A 206 -10.70 -19.40 10.46
C VAL A 206 -9.44 -19.82 11.18
N VAL A 207 -9.53 -20.17 12.45
CA VAL A 207 -8.41 -20.64 13.27
C VAL A 207 -7.64 -21.77 12.59
N GLN A 208 -8.37 -22.71 11.95
CA GLN A 208 -7.75 -23.85 11.25
C GLN A 208 -6.99 -23.47 9.98
N LYS A 209 -7.27 -22.31 9.39
CA LYS A 209 -6.66 -21.85 8.14
C LYS A 209 -5.47 -20.91 8.35
N VAL A 210 -5.34 -20.34 9.55
CA VAL A 210 -4.33 -19.32 9.85
C VAL A 210 -3.04 -19.97 10.34
N PRO A 211 -1.94 -19.95 9.55
CA PRO A 211 -0.69 -20.64 9.91
C PRO A 211 0.00 -20.09 11.15
N SER A 212 -0.29 -18.85 11.53
CA SER A 212 0.31 -18.19 12.69
C SER A 212 -0.33 -18.58 14.03
N VAL A 213 -1.44 -19.33 14.03
CA VAL A 213 -2.07 -19.85 15.25
C VAL A 213 -1.12 -20.82 15.94
N PRO A 214 -0.74 -20.59 17.22
CA PRO A 214 0.13 -21.47 17.95
C PRO A 214 -0.57 -22.79 18.26
N ARG A 215 0.16 -23.88 18.17
CA ARG A 215 -0.37 -25.21 18.48
C ARG A 215 -0.85 -25.29 19.94
N GLY A 216 -2.03 -25.82 20.14
CA GLY A 216 -2.66 -25.97 21.46
C GLY A 216 -3.56 -24.82 21.87
N TYR A 217 -3.53 -23.69 21.16
CA TYR A 217 -4.39 -22.52 21.42
C TYR A 217 -5.62 -22.45 20.50
N GLU A 218 -5.80 -23.38 19.58
CA GLU A 218 -6.86 -23.33 18.58
C GLU A 218 -8.25 -23.23 19.21
N LYS A 219 -8.49 -24.03 20.26
CA LYS A 219 -9.77 -24.04 20.99
C LYS A 219 -9.96 -22.78 21.84
N ASP A 220 -8.89 -22.30 22.45
CA ASP A 220 -8.94 -21.14 23.32
C ASP A 220 -9.26 -19.89 22.48
N ILE A 221 -8.56 -19.69 21.36
CA ILE A 221 -8.80 -18.59 20.43
C ILE A 221 -10.23 -18.61 19.89
N ALA A 222 -10.77 -19.80 19.55
CA ALA A 222 -12.15 -19.92 19.08
C ALA A 222 -13.20 -19.56 20.15
N ASN A 223 -12.83 -19.61 21.43
CA ASN A 223 -13.71 -19.32 22.56
C ASN A 223 -13.41 -17.99 23.27
N PHE A 224 -12.43 -17.24 22.83
CA PHE A 224 -12.07 -15.97 23.45
C PHE A 224 -13.22 -14.97 23.46
N GLY A 225 -13.42 -14.38 24.63
CA GLY A 225 -14.28 -13.22 24.81
C GLY A 225 -13.55 -11.90 24.50
N LYS A 226 -14.25 -10.80 24.68
CA LYS A 226 -13.67 -9.46 24.48
C LYS A 226 -12.47 -9.24 25.40
N GLY A 227 -11.38 -8.76 24.83
CA GLY A 227 -10.16 -8.43 25.54
C GLY A 227 -9.22 -9.62 25.80
N GLN A 228 -9.57 -10.83 25.40
CA GLN A 228 -8.66 -11.97 25.42
C GLN A 228 -7.89 -12.10 24.12
N ALA A 229 -6.62 -12.41 24.21
CA ALA A 229 -5.76 -12.61 23.04
C ALA A 229 -4.60 -13.58 23.37
N VAL A 230 -4.04 -14.18 22.33
CA VAL A 230 -2.73 -14.84 22.38
C VAL A 230 -1.73 -13.97 21.62
N VAL A 231 -0.61 -13.68 22.24
CA VAL A 231 0.52 -13.01 21.61
C VAL A 231 1.60 -14.05 21.34
N LYS A 232 2.03 -14.13 20.09
CA LYS A 232 3.16 -14.94 19.65
C LYS A 232 4.21 -14.05 19.01
N ALA A 233 5.43 -14.09 19.51
CA ALA A 233 6.60 -13.42 18.96
C ALA A 233 7.73 -14.44 18.72
N PRO A 234 8.77 -14.11 17.91
CA PRO A 234 9.78 -15.08 17.49
C PRO A 234 10.56 -15.74 18.61
N ASP A 235 10.90 -14.97 19.63
CA ASP A 235 11.84 -15.41 20.69
C ASP A 235 11.15 -15.74 22.03
N VAL A 236 9.81 -15.81 22.02
CA VAL A 236 9.03 -16.11 23.22
C VAL A 236 7.94 -17.14 22.91
N GLU A 237 7.64 -17.97 23.92
CA GLU A 237 6.47 -18.83 23.83
C GLU A 237 5.20 -18.01 23.71
N ALA A 238 4.17 -18.61 23.08
CA ALA A 238 2.88 -17.95 23.00
C ALA A 238 2.30 -17.70 24.39
N VAL A 239 1.82 -16.49 24.63
CA VAL A 239 1.31 -16.04 25.92
C VAL A 239 -0.14 -15.58 25.75
N GLU A 240 -1.04 -16.14 26.57
CA GLU A 240 -2.38 -15.59 26.70
C GLU A 240 -2.35 -14.29 27.49
N VAL A 241 -3.04 -13.29 26.98
CA VAL A 241 -3.15 -11.97 27.61
C VAL A 241 -4.62 -11.58 27.73
N VAL A 242 -4.93 -10.83 28.79
CA VAL A 242 -6.25 -10.25 28.99
C VAL A 242 -6.10 -8.74 29.01
N GLY A 243 -6.72 -8.08 28.06
CA GLY A 243 -6.76 -6.62 27.98
C GLY A 243 -7.78 -6.03 28.96
N LEU A 244 -7.77 -4.70 29.04
CA LEU A 244 -8.78 -4.00 29.83
C LEU A 244 -10.18 -4.25 29.26
N PRO A 245 -11.20 -4.48 30.09
CA PRO A 245 -12.55 -4.79 29.63
C PRO A 245 -13.29 -3.57 29.06
N TYR A 246 -12.67 -2.41 29.04
CA TYR A 246 -13.26 -1.15 28.58
C TYR A 246 -12.21 -0.32 27.81
N CYS A 247 -12.70 0.44 26.84
CA CYS A 247 -11.87 1.40 26.11
C CYS A 247 -11.58 2.63 27.00
N LEU A 248 -10.33 3.08 27.01
CA LEU A 248 -9.96 4.31 27.72
C LEU A 248 -10.38 5.57 26.96
N THR A 249 -10.70 5.44 25.67
CA THR A 249 -11.23 6.53 24.86
C THR A 249 -12.76 6.49 24.84
N GLN A 250 -13.40 7.66 25.04
CA GLN A 250 -14.83 7.80 24.86
C GLN A 250 -15.13 8.04 23.37
N HIS A 251 -15.92 7.14 22.78
CA HIS A 251 -16.48 7.38 21.47
C HIS A 251 -17.75 8.20 21.68
N SER A 252 -17.78 9.47 21.21
CA SER A 252 -19.03 10.21 21.09
C SER A 252 -19.85 9.58 19.95
N ASN A 253 -21.04 9.09 20.27
CA ASN A 253 -22.04 8.69 19.28
C ASN A 253 -22.52 9.88 18.47
#